data_d44d38a4bb32318ed80d2b6512043697
#
_entry.id   d44d38a4bb32318ed80d2b6512043697
#
_cell.length_a   1.000
_cell.length_b   1.000
_cell.length_c   1.000
_cell.angle_alpha   90.00
_cell.angle_beta   90.00
_cell.angle_gamma   90.00
#
_symmetry.space_group_name_H-M   'P 1'
#
loop_
_entity.id
_entity.type
_entity.pdbx_description
1 polymer ?
#
loop_
_entity_poly.entity_id
_entity_poly.type
_entity_poly.pdbx_seq_one_letter_code
_entity_poly.pdbx_strand_id
1 'polypeptide(L)'
;MGVPASAPKEQRHSRAGTEETAGGAFDRIDRRILEIVQADGRITLSELGRRVSLSPAAVAERVRRLEAGGAITGYGAHVSPARLGYGIQAFIRISPYGGYGVGHPRSQELFARPEVLEVHHVVGEDCWILRVATTDTVHLEDVLEQASALGRTTTSIVLSSPLERRPLLPADRS
;
A
#
# COMPACT_ATOMS: atom_id res chain seq x y z
N MET A 1 27.15 15.69 -4.46
CA MET A 1 25.89 16.47 -4.55
C MET A 1 24.78 15.52 -4.08
N GLY A 2 24.38 15.66 -2.80
CA GLY A 2 23.38 14.80 -2.19
C GLY A 2 21.97 15.26 -2.57
N VAL A 3 21.15 14.32 -3.03
CA VAL A 3 19.72 14.53 -3.20
C VAL A 3 19.09 14.51 -1.81
N PRO A 4 18.34 15.53 -1.38
CA PRO A 4 17.66 15.48 -0.09
C PRO A 4 16.56 14.41 -0.14
N ALA A 5 16.57 13.51 0.83
CA ALA A 5 15.48 12.57 1.07
C ALA A 5 14.21 13.37 1.36
N SER A 6 13.22 13.22 0.50
CA SER A 6 11.88 13.78 0.71
C SER A 6 11.25 13.08 1.90
N ALA A 7 11.02 13.83 2.97
CA ALA A 7 10.29 13.34 4.14
C ALA A 7 8.89 12.86 3.73
N PRO A 8 8.39 11.76 4.31
CA PRO A 8 7.03 11.30 4.06
C PRO A 8 6.06 12.38 4.53
N LYS A 9 5.16 12.80 3.63
CA LYS A 9 4.07 13.72 3.96
C LYS A 9 3.23 13.11 5.08
N GLU A 10 3.07 13.84 6.17
CA GLU A 10 2.12 13.54 7.25
C GLU A 10 0.74 13.25 6.65
N GLN A 11 0.40 11.98 6.51
CA GLN A 11 -0.97 11.58 6.27
C GLN A 11 -1.71 11.68 7.60
N ARG A 12 -2.36 12.82 7.82
CA ARG A 12 -3.37 12.97 8.86
C ARG A 12 -4.40 11.86 8.66
N HIS A 13 -4.42 10.89 9.55
CA HIS A 13 -5.54 9.97 9.68
C HIS A 13 -6.75 10.77 10.16
N SER A 14 -7.46 11.35 9.19
CA SER A 14 -8.80 11.86 9.41
C SER A 14 -9.68 10.66 9.81
N ARG A 15 -10.40 10.82 10.90
CA ARG A 15 -11.48 9.92 11.32
C ARG A 15 -12.31 9.56 10.09
N ALA A 16 -12.64 8.28 9.95
CA ALA A 16 -13.61 7.79 8.99
C ALA A 16 -14.96 8.50 9.20
N GLY A 17 -15.05 9.72 8.72
CA GLY A 17 -16.29 10.34 8.31
C GLY A 17 -16.65 9.67 7.00
N THR A 18 -17.88 9.21 6.89
CA THR A 18 -18.53 8.81 5.65
C THR A 18 -18.44 10.01 4.70
N GLU A 19 -17.32 10.21 4.01
CA GLU A 19 -17.26 11.05 2.84
C GLU A 19 -18.09 10.32 1.78
N GLU A 20 -19.27 10.83 1.58
CA GLU A 20 -20.14 10.56 0.46
C GLU A 20 -19.29 10.79 -0.81
N THR A 21 -18.69 9.71 -1.30
CA THR A 21 -17.89 9.71 -2.52
C THR A 21 -18.82 10.19 -3.63
N ALA A 22 -18.63 11.44 -4.07
CA ALA A 22 -19.11 11.98 -5.35
C ALA A 22 -18.43 11.22 -6.50
N GLY A 23 -18.58 9.89 -6.52
CA GLY A 23 -18.13 8.98 -7.55
C GLY A 23 -19.29 8.69 -8.46
N GLY A 24 -19.43 9.40 -9.57
CA GLY A 24 -20.24 8.96 -10.70
C GLY A 24 -19.84 7.51 -11.02
N ALA A 25 -20.83 6.65 -11.25
CA ALA A 25 -20.60 5.23 -11.52
C ALA A 25 -19.54 5.07 -12.62
N PHE A 26 -18.48 4.28 -12.35
CA PHE A 26 -17.46 3.95 -13.35
C PHE A 26 -18.09 3.23 -14.53
N ASP A 27 -17.95 3.79 -15.71
CA ASP A 27 -18.43 3.15 -16.93
C ASP A 27 -17.51 1.98 -17.35
N ARG A 28 -17.91 1.24 -18.37
CA ARG A 28 -17.14 0.10 -18.86
C ARG A 28 -15.73 0.49 -19.32
N ILE A 29 -15.56 1.70 -19.84
CA ILE A 29 -14.26 2.20 -20.31
C ILE A 29 -13.39 2.56 -19.12
N ASP A 30 -13.92 3.22 -18.10
CA ASP A 30 -13.21 3.55 -16.87
C ASP A 30 -12.70 2.27 -16.17
N ARG A 31 -13.53 1.24 -16.07
CA ARG A 31 -13.16 -0.08 -15.54
C ARG A 31 -12.00 -0.69 -16.34
N ARG A 32 -12.06 -0.60 -17.67
CA ARG A 32 -11.00 -1.13 -18.53
C ARG A 32 -9.70 -0.32 -18.41
N ILE A 33 -9.77 0.99 -18.30
CA ILE A 33 -8.61 1.84 -18.00
C ILE A 33 -7.99 1.44 -16.67
N LEU A 34 -8.76 1.33 -15.59
CA LEU A 34 -8.28 0.93 -14.26
C LEU A 34 -7.62 -0.44 -14.27
N GLU A 35 -8.16 -1.42 -15.00
CA GLU A 35 -7.56 -2.73 -15.16
C GLU A 35 -6.17 -2.65 -15.83
N ILE A 36 -6.09 -1.92 -16.94
CA ILE A 36 -4.86 -1.81 -17.73
C ILE A 36 -3.76 -1.06 -16.97
N VAL A 37 -4.07 0.08 -16.34
CA VAL A 37 -3.06 0.89 -15.64
C VAL A 37 -2.55 0.23 -14.36
N GLN A 38 -3.35 -0.63 -13.73
CA GLN A 38 -2.89 -1.45 -12.60
C GLN A 38 -1.92 -2.56 -13.05
N ALA A 39 -2.08 -3.07 -14.27
CA ALA A 39 -1.18 -4.07 -14.85
C ALA A 39 0.09 -3.42 -15.42
N ASP A 40 -0.02 -2.24 -16.01
CA ASP A 40 1.09 -1.49 -16.61
C ASP A 40 0.93 0.02 -16.34
N GLY A 41 1.49 0.48 -15.23
CA GLY A 41 1.48 1.90 -14.85
C GLY A 41 2.35 2.80 -15.75
N ARG A 42 3.10 2.25 -16.71
CA ARG A 42 3.94 2.99 -17.66
C ARG A 42 3.36 3.04 -19.06
N ILE A 43 2.17 2.48 -19.28
CA ILE A 43 1.50 2.51 -20.57
C ILE A 43 1.33 3.94 -21.08
N THR A 44 1.60 4.18 -22.36
CA THR A 44 1.38 5.49 -22.97
C THR A 44 -0.11 5.76 -23.19
N LEU A 45 -0.51 7.04 -23.17
CA LEU A 45 -1.89 7.42 -23.47
C LEU A 45 -2.34 6.99 -24.86
N SER A 46 -1.42 6.96 -25.83
CA SER A 46 -1.70 6.47 -27.19
C SER A 46 -2.01 4.99 -27.20
N GLU A 47 -1.20 4.17 -26.51
CA GLU A 47 -1.44 2.73 -26.43
C GLU A 47 -2.66 2.40 -25.59
N LEU A 48 -2.88 3.13 -24.48
CA LEU A 48 -4.08 2.98 -23.66
C LEU A 48 -5.34 3.31 -24.48
N GLY A 49 -5.31 4.41 -25.25
CA GLY A 49 -6.39 4.78 -26.17
C GLY A 49 -6.73 3.69 -27.17
N ARG A 50 -5.70 3.11 -27.77
CA ARG A 50 -5.87 1.97 -28.71
C ARG A 50 -6.58 0.79 -28.03
N ARG A 51 -6.20 0.44 -26.78
CA ARG A 51 -6.79 -0.69 -26.04
C ARG A 51 -8.23 -0.47 -25.56
N VAL A 52 -8.64 0.78 -25.44
CA VAL A 52 -10.03 1.15 -25.03
C VAL A 52 -10.83 1.79 -26.16
N SER A 53 -10.30 1.82 -27.38
CA SER A 53 -10.93 2.38 -28.59
C SER A 53 -11.32 3.87 -28.44
N LEU A 54 -10.42 4.66 -27.86
CA LEU A 54 -10.54 6.11 -27.70
C LEU A 54 -9.33 6.84 -28.27
N SER A 55 -9.51 8.14 -28.57
CA SER A 55 -8.37 9.02 -28.89
C SER A 55 -7.48 9.22 -27.65
N PRO A 56 -6.18 9.52 -27.83
CA PRO A 56 -5.28 9.82 -26.73
C PRO A 56 -5.77 10.98 -25.85
N ALA A 57 -6.39 12.00 -26.45
CA ALA A 57 -6.97 13.13 -25.72
C ALA A 57 -8.15 12.71 -24.83
N ALA A 58 -9.07 11.87 -25.35
CA ALA A 58 -10.23 11.38 -24.62
C ALA A 58 -9.79 10.48 -23.45
N VAL A 59 -8.76 9.64 -23.65
CA VAL A 59 -8.19 8.81 -22.58
C VAL A 59 -7.52 9.68 -21.52
N ALA A 60 -6.72 10.66 -21.92
CA ALA A 60 -6.07 11.58 -20.99
C ALA A 60 -7.07 12.29 -20.08
N GLU A 61 -8.22 12.69 -20.62
CA GLU A 61 -9.28 13.31 -19.83
C GLU A 61 -9.88 12.33 -18.81
N ARG A 62 -10.13 11.08 -19.22
CA ARG A 62 -10.64 10.05 -18.32
C ARG A 62 -9.65 9.71 -17.20
N VAL A 63 -8.37 9.54 -17.54
CA VAL A 63 -7.31 9.28 -16.54
C VAL A 63 -7.24 10.42 -15.53
N ARG A 64 -7.21 11.70 -15.98
CA ARG A 64 -7.23 12.86 -15.08
C ARG A 64 -8.44 12.86 -14.15
N ARG A 65 -9.63 12.49 -14.65
CA ARG A 65 -10.84 12.39 -13.83
C ARG A 65 -10.73 11.27 -12.79
N LEU A 66 -10.15 10.11 -13.14
CA LEU A 66 -9.92 8.99 -12.22
C LEU A 66 -8.88 9.34 -11.14
N GLU A 67 -7.85 10.11 -11.49
CA GLU A 67 -6.87 10.65 -10.56
C GLU A 67 -7.48 11.70 -9.62
N ALA A 68 -8.17 12.69 -10.18
CA ALA A 68 -8.83 13.75 -9.41
C ALA A 68 -9.92 13.21 -8.47
N GLY A 69 -10.61 12.16 -8.89
CA GLY A 69 -11.62 11.46 -8.07
C GLY A 69 -11.04 10.46 -7.09
N GLY A 70 -9.70 10.32 -6.99
CA GLY A 70 -9.03 9.44 -6.05
C GLY A 70 -9.15 7.93 -6.37
N ALA A 71 -9.69 7.57 -7.54
CA ALA A 71 -9.73 6.17 -7.98
C ALA A 71 -8.33 5.66 -8.36
N ILE A 72 -7.49 6.53 -8.90
CA ILE A 72 -6.06 6.31 -9.07
C ILE A 72 -5.35 7.19 -8.06
N THR A 73 -4.70 6.57 -7.07
CA THR A 73 -4.01 7.26 -5.97
C THR A 73 -2.54 7.50 -6.25
N GLY A 74 -2.00 6.90 -7.31
CA GLY A 74 -0.61 7.04 -7.71
C GLY A 74 -0.12 5.90 -8.58
N TYR A 75 1.13 6.01 -9.00
CA TYR A 75 1.84 5.01 -9.80
C TYR A 75 3.15 4.66 -9.10
N GLY A 76 3.54 3.41 -9.13
CA GLY A 76 4.75 2.95 -8.47
C GLY A 76 5.41 1.78 -9.19
N ALA A 77 6.72 1.64 -9.00
CA ALA A 77 7.45 0.47 -9.46
C ALA A 77 7.28 -0.69 -8.47
N HIS A 78 7.05 -1.88 -8.98
CA HIS A 78 7.17 -3.11 -8.20
C HIS A 78 8.62 -3.57 -8.24
N VAL A 79 9.20 -3.75 -7.06
CA VAL A 79 10.59 -4.21 -6.92
C VAL A 79 10.62 -5.56 -6.20
N SER A 80 11.60 -6.39 -6.53
CA SER A 80 11.83 -7.65 -5.84
C SER A 80 12.65 -7.41 -4.58
N PRO A 81 12.11 -7.64 -3.37
CA PRO A 81 12.87 -7.49 -2.13
C PRO A 81 14.15 -8.33 -2.13
N ALA A 82 14.07 -9.57 -2.62
CA ALA A 82 15.23 -10.46 -2.71
C ALA A 82 16.35 -9.89 -3.59
N ARG A 83 16.01 -9.21 -4.71
CA ARG A 83 17.01 -8.55 -5.56
C ARG A 83 17.63 -7.32 -4.91
N LEU A 84 16.95 -6.72 -3.93
CA LEU A 84 17.45 -5.61 -3.12
C LEU A 84 18.18 -6.08 -1.85
N GLY A 85 18.40 -7.40 -1.68
CA GLY A 85 19.12 -7.96 -0.54
C GLY A 85 18.23 -8.33 0.66
N TYR A 86 16.93 -8.18 0.57
CA TYR A 86 15.99 -8.57 1.63
C TYR A 86 15.57 -10.02 1.42
N GLY A 87 16.22 -10.93 2.14
CA GLY A 87 16.01 -12.39 2.02
C GLY A 87 14.78 -12.91 2.76
N ILE A 88 14.27 -12.14 3.72
CA ILE A 88 13.14 -12.55 4.57
C ILE A 88 12.02 -11.50 4.48
N GLN A 89 10.82 -11.96 4.22
CA GLN A 89 9.59 -11.19 4.38
C GLN A 89 8.75 -11.84 5.49
N ALA A 90 8.13 -11.03 6.34
CA ALA A 90 7.29 -11.53 7.41
C ALA A 90 6.08 -10.61 7.66
N PHE A 91 5.03 -11.21 8.24
CA PHE A 91 3.94 -10.48 8.86
C PHE A 91 4.11 -10.54 10.37
N ILE A 92 4.10 -9.37 11.02
CA ILE A 92 4.15 -9.25 12.48
C ILE A 92 2.80 -8.74 12.92
N ARG A 93 2.09 -9.53 13.73
CA ARG A 93 0.84 -9.11 14.38
C ARG A 93 1.17 -8.66 15.79
N ILE A 94 0.60 -7.54 16.22
CA ILE A 94 0.83 -6.95 17.53
C ILE A 94 -0.50 -6.76 18.23
N SER A 95 -0.64 -7.36 19.43
CA SER A 95 -1.68 -7.06 20.39
C SER A 95 -1.07 -6.12 21.43
N PRO A 96 -1.27 -4.78 21.30
CA PRO A 96 -0.55 -3.82 22.11
C PRO A 96 -0.94 -3.91 23.59
N TYR A 97 0.02 -3.65 24.47
CA TYR A 97 -0.27 -3.36 25.87
C TYR A 97 -1.01 -2.02 25.97
N GLY A 98 -1.82 -1.84 27.02
CA GLY A 98 -2.64 -0.64 27.18
C GLY A 98 -1.82 0.66 27.00
N GLY A 99 -2.32 1.58 26.17
CA GLY A 99 -1.71 2.90 25.92
C GLY A 99 -0.87 3.02 24.64
N TYR A 100 -0.51 1.95 23.97
CA TYR A 100 0.29 2.00 22.73
C TYR A 100 -0.59 2.11 21.47
N GLY A 101 -1.24 3.27 21.28
CA GLY A 101 -1.99 3.59 20.05
C GLY A 101 -1.09 4.07 18.90
N VAL A 102 -1.70 4.38 17.75
CA VAL A 102 -1.01 4.90 16.54
C VAL A 102 -0.13 6.11 16.83
N GLY A 103 -0.60 7.03 17.66
CA GLY A 103 0.11 8.28 18.00
C GLY A 103 1.17 8.11 19.08
N HIS A 104 1.36 6.94 19.64
CA HIS A 104 2.36 6.75 20.68
C HIS A 104 3.78 6.81 20.09
N PRO A 105 4.74 7.56 20.68
CA PRO A 105 6.08 7.73 20.11
C PRO A 105 6.78 6.43 19.73
N ARG A 106 6.75 5.42 20.61
CA ARG A 106 7.36 4.11 20.31
C ARG A 106 6.70 3.38 19.15
N SER A 107 5.38 3.53 18.96
CA SER A 107 4.71 2.96 17.79
C SER A 107 5.18 3.67 16.52
N GLN A 108 5.32 5.00 16.57
CA GLN A 108 5.82 5.78 15.45
C GLN A 108 7.29 5.44 15.11
N GLU A 109 8.14 5.22 16.10
CA GLU A 109 9.53 4.77 15.91
C GLU A 109 9.59 3.43 15.17
N LEU A 110 8.79 2.45 15.58
CA LEU A 110 8.71 1.16 14.89
C LEU A 110 8.18 1.33 13.46
N PHE A 111 7.10 2.11 13.28
CA PHE A 111 6.46 2.28 11.96
C PHE A 111 7.34 3.07 10.98
N ALA A 112 8.26 3.89 11.48
CA ALA A 112 9.21 4.66 10.66
C ALA A 112 10.44 3.85 10.21
N ARG A 113 10.60 2.63 10.68
CA ARG A 113 11.74 1.78 10.27
C ARG A 113 11.66 1.46 8.78
N PRO A 114 12.79 1.49 8.05
CA PRO A 114 12.83 1.18 6.62
C PRO A 114 12.44 -0.27 6.30
N GLU A 115 12.57 -1.20 7.23
CA GLU A 115 12.15 -2.60 7.10
C GLU A 115 10.63 -2.76 7.14
N VAL A 116 9.91 -1.80 7.72
CA VAL A 116 8.45 -1.82 7.81
C VAL A 116 7.86 -1.25 6.53
N LEU A 117 7.31 -2.12 5.71
CA LEU A 117 6.77 -1.76 4.40
C LEU A 117 5.31 -1.32 4.45
N GLU A 118 4.54 -1.92 5.35
CA GLU A 118 3.11 -1.64 5.52
C GLU A 118 2.73 -1.77 7.00
N VAL A 119 1.79 -0.93 7.44
CA VAL A 119 1.19 -0.97 8.77
C VAL A 119 -0.31 -0.87 8.62
N HIS A 120 -1.02 -1.86 9.12
CA HIS A 120 -2.48 -1.92 9.11
C HIS A 120 -3.01 -1.93 10.53
N HIS A 121 -3.91 -0.99 10.84
CA HIS A 121 -4.73 -1.05 12.04
C HIS A 121 -5.96 -1.92 11.74
N VAL A 122 -6.14 -2.96 12.51
CA VAL A 122 -7.18 -3.96 12.26
C VAL A 122 -8.10 -4.11 13.47
N VAL A 123 -9.28 -4.67 13.24
CA VAL A 123 -10.21 -5.05 14.29
C VAL A 123 -10.06 -6.54 14.56
N GLY A 124 -9.91 -6.93 15.81
CA GLY A 124 -9.73 -8.32 16.24
C GLY A 124 -8.92 -8.42 17.53
N GLU A 125 -8.35 -9.57 17.78
CA GLU A 125 -7.44 -9.82 18.92
C GLU A 125 -6.13 -9.02 18.78
N ASP A 126 -5.64 -8.89 17.55
CA ASP A 126 -4.50 -8.06 17.20
C ASP A 126 -4.99 -6.68 16.76
N CYS A 127 -4.29 -5.60 17.14
CA CYS A 127 -4.61 -4.24 16.68
C CYS A 127 -3.78 -3.83 15.47
N TRP A 128 -2.59 -4.41 15.30
CA TRP A 128 -1.66 -4.06 14.23
C TRP A 128 -1.18 -5.28 13.47
N ILE A 129 -1.13 -5.14 12.14
CA ILE A 129 -0.44 -6.07 11.24
C ILE A 129 0.59 -5.27 10.47
N LEU A 130 1.86 -5.64 10.61
CA LEU A 130 2.97 -5.07 9.87
C LEU A 130 3.43 -6.06 8.80
N ARG A 131 3.74 -5.56 7.60
CA ARG A 131 4.53 -6.31 6.62
C ARG A 131 5.95 -5.78 6.65
N VAL A 132 6.92 -6.66 6.86
CA VAL A 132 8.33 -6.31 6.97
C VAL A 132 9.19 -7.08 5.98
N ALA A 133 10.33 -6.48 5.60
CA ALA A 133 11.37 -7.15 4.85
C ALA A 133 12.72 -6.94 5.52
N THR A 134 13.46 -8.03 5.76
CA THR A 134 14.77 -8.01 6.43
C THR A 134 15.80 -8.82 5.65
N THR A 135 17.08 -8.56 5.87
CA THR A 135 18.17 -9.25 5.17
C THR A 135 18.29 -10.72 5.60
N ASP A 136 18.13 -10.96 6.90
CA ASP A 136 18.33 -12.25 7.55
C ASP A 136 17.51 -12.34 8.85
N THR A 137 17.67 -13.43 9.59
CA THR A 137 16.96 -13.69 10.85
C THR A 137 17.41 -12.80 11.99
N VAL A 138 18.68 -12.41 12.04
CA VAL A 138 19.21 -11.51 13.09
C VAL A 138 18.61 -10.12 12.92
N HIS A 139 18.52 -9.66 11.68
CA HIS A 139 17.86 -8.38 11.37
C HIS A 139 16.34 -8.43 11.66
N LEU A 140 15.69 -9.59 11.44
CA LEU A 140 14.30 -9.76 11.83
C LEU A 140 14.13 -9.70 13.35
N GLU A 141 15.03 -10.32 14.11
CA GLU A 141 15.01 -10.32 15.57
C GLU A 141 15.08 -8.90 16.14
N ASP A 142 15.92 -8.02 15.58
CA ASP A 142 16.00 -6.61 15.97
C ASP A 142 14.67 -5.86 15.76
N VAL A 143 13.97 -6.12 14.66
CA VAL A 143 12.62 -5.56 14.43
C VAL A 143 11.62 -6.11 15.45
N LEU A 144 11.71 -7.41 15.77
CA LEU A 144 10.81 -8.08 16.71
C LEU A 144 11.03 -7.59 18.15
N GLU A 145 12.25 -7.27 18.54
CA GLU A 145 12.54 -6.70 19.86
C GLU A 145 11.76 -5.39 20.06
N GLN A 146 11.80 -4.48 19.09
CA GLN A 146 11.02 -3.24 19.17
C GLN A 146 9.51 -3.49 19.12
N ALA A 147 9.06 -4.42 18.28
CA ALA A 147 7.64 -4.76 18.20
C ALA A 147 7.12 -5.34 19.52
N SER A 148 7.90 -6.22 20.16
CA SER A 148 7.55 -6.87 21.45
C SER A 148 7.49 -5.88 22.62
N ALA A 149 8.22 -4.79 22.55
CA ALA A 149 8.13 -3.70 23.52
C ALA A 149 6.77 -2.96 23.50
N LEU A 150 6.02 -3.06 22.40
CA LEU A 150 4.70 -2.46 22.25
C LEU A 150 3.57 -3.40 22.69
N GLY A 151 3.78 -4.71 22.63
CA GLY A 151 2.73 -5.68 22.89
C GLY A 151 3.16 -7.12 22.66
N ARG A 152 2.19 -8.02 22.84
CA ARG A 152 2.39 -9.43 22.43
C ARG A 152 2.46 -9.51 20.91
N THR A 153 3.48 -10.17 20.40
CA THR A 153 3.70 -10.35 18.96
C THR A 153 3.48 -11.79 18.51
N THR A 154 3.02 -11.93 17.27
CA THR A 154 3.00 -13.20 16.54
C THR A 154 3.58 -12.95 15.15
N THR A 155 4.62 -13.70 14.80
CA THR A 155 5.34 -13.51 13.53
C THR A 155 5.11 -14.69 12.60
N SER A 156 4.83 -14.41 11.33
CA SER A 156 4.69 -15.39 10.26
C SER A 156 5.65 -15.04 9.12
N ILE A 157 6.65 -15.88 8.90
CA ILE A 157 7.59 -15.72 7.78
C ILE A 157 6.88 -16.17 6.49
N VAL A 158 6.99 -15.37 5.43
CA VAL A 158 6.45 -15.68 4.11
C VAL A 158 7.36 -16.67 3.41
N LEU A 159 6.88 -17.88 3.16
CA LEU A 159 7.63 -18.88 2.41
C LEU A 159 7.47 -18.71 0.90
N SER A 160 6.27 -18.33 0.44
CA SER A 160 5.98 -18.03 -0.96
C SER A 160 4.73 -17.17 -1.06
N SER A 161 4.60 -16.42 -2.15
CA SER A 161 3.42 -15.61 -2.46
C SER A 161 2.88 -16.03 -3.84
N PRO A 162 2.02 -17.07 -3.91
CA PRO A 162 1.45 -17.51 -5.19
C PRO A 162 0.64 -16.42 -5.92
N LEU A 163 0.17 -15.43 -5.17
CA LEU A 163 -0.51 -14.24 -5.67
C LEU A 163 -0.12 -13.05 -4.82
N GLU A 164 0.75 -12.18 -5.33
CA GLU A 164 1.15 -10.96 -4.62
C GLU A 164 0.14 -9.83 -4.81
N ARG A 165 -0.38 -9.69 -6.02
CA ARG A 165 -1.31 -8.60 -6.37
C ARG A 165 -2.21 -9.01 -7.53
N ARG A 166 -3.45 -8.53 -7.47
CA ARG A 166 -4.42 -8.62 -8.56
C ARG A 166 -5.04 -7.23 -8.76
N PRO A 167 -5.37 -6.82 -10.01
CA PRO A 167 -6.12 -5.60 -10.24
C PRO A 167 -7.44 -5.60 -9.47
N LEU A 168 -7.70 -4.51 -8.76
CA LEU A 168 -8.97 -4.28 -8.07
C LEU A 168 -9.88 -3.47 -8.99
N LEU A 169 -11.03 -4.03 -9.32
CA LEU A 169 -12.04 -3.36 -10.14
C LEU A 169 -13.12 -2.73 -9.25
N PRO A 170 -13.77 -1.65 -9.73
CA PRO A 170 -14.92 -1.08 -9.03
C PRO A 170 -15.96 -2.14 -8.71
N ALA A 171 -16.48 -2.14 -7.48
CA ALA A 171 -17.57 -3.04 -7.08
C ALA A 171 -18.81 -2.74 -7.91
N ASP A 172 -19.51 -3.80 -8.34
CA ASP A 172 -20.85 -3.65 -8.91
C ASP A 172 -21.80 -3.30 -7.77
N ARG A 173 -22.30 -2.07 -7.75
CA ARG A 173 -23.37 -1.71 -6.84
C ARG A 173 -24.68 -2.26 -7.43
N SER A 174 -25.18 -3.32 -6.83
CA SER A 174 -26.53 -3.84 -7.06
C SER A 174 -27.56 -2.85 -6.58
#